data_8a755518e128e54249e76660101b5f3a
#
_entry.id   8a755518e128e54249e76660101b5f3a
#
_cell.length_a   1.000
_cell.length_b   1.000
_cell.length_c   1.000
_cell.angle_alpha   90.00
_cell.angle_beta   90.00
_cell.angle_gamma   90.00
#
_symmetry.space_group_name_H-M   'P 1'
#
loop_
_entity.id
_entity.type
_entity.pdbx_description
1 polymer ?
#
loop_
_entity_poly.entity_id
_entity_poly.type
_entity_poly.pdbx_seq_one_letter_code
_entity_poly.pdbx_strand_id
1 'polypeptide(L)'
;MRLNGNMLKKKMFRDIKNNVSQFITIFLMVTIGIMAYCGINAYMTGMTKTADIFYKNNNFQDLNLIGSNFTSDDLDIIKSIDNINDAERKLTVTGLSDNNKTLLISFIESNNISKFYVIKGENFDVNKSGVWLDNFYAVKNNIKVGDEILVKYGDLKLNEKVVGLINVPDHIYDVKDESELFPDRNEFGFAYLSINEIPENYIKSQVMDKQKRKPIC
;
A
#
# COMPACT_ATOMS: atom_id res chain seq x y z
N MET A 1 -62.71 27.53 -18.14
CA MET A 1 -62.57 28.21 -16.83
C MET A 1 -61.08 28.45 -16.55
N ARG A 2 -60.52 29.64 -16.83
CA ARG A 2 -59.11 29.96 -16.57
C ARG A 2 -58.95 30.20 -15.06
N LEU A 3 -58.38 29.25 -14.33
CA LEU A 3 -58.02 29.43 -12.93
C LEU A 3 -56.97 30.54 -12.83
N ASN A 4 -57.32 31.62 -12.16
CA ASN A 4 -56.47 32.78 -11.98
C ASN A 4 -55.23 32.38 -11.18
N GLY A 5 -54.01 32.38 -11.75
CA GLY A 5 -52.77 31.88 -11.12
C GLY A 5 -52.48 32.50 -9.72
N ASN A 6 -53.00 33.70 -9.48
CA ASN A 6 -52.92 34.36 -8.16
C ASN A 6 -53.77 33.68 -7.05
N MET A 7 -54.91 33.08 -7.40
CA MET A 7 -55.72 32.35 -6.42
C MET A 7 -55.09 31.03 -6.02
N LEU A 8 -54.47 30.31 -6.97
CA LEU A 8 -53.73 29.06 -6.71
C LEU A 8 -52.53 29.31 -5.80
N LYS A 9 -51.75 30.33 -6.03
CA LYS A 9 -50.66 30.74 -5.17
C LYS A 9 -51.11 31.08 -3.74
N LYS A 10 -52.16 31.87 -3.58
CA LYS A 10 -52.73 32.18 -2.28
C LYS A 10 -53.24 30.96 -1.52
N LYS A 11 -53.89 30.01 -2.22
CA LYS A 11 -54.33 28.75 -1.62
C LYS A 11 -53.14 27.93 -1.15
N MET A 12 -52.10 27.76 -2.00
CA MET A 12 -50.89 27.02 -1.70
C MET A 12 -50.19 27.58 -0.43
N PHE A 13 -49.98 28.90 -0.34
CA PHE A 13 -49.36 29.53 0.83
C PHE A 13 -50.18 29.32 2.09
N ARG A 14 -51.53 29.36 2.02
CA ARG A 14 -52.39 29.11 3.15
C ARG A 14 -52.32 27.67 3.62
N ASP A 15 -52.28 26.71 2.67
CA ASP A 15 -52.17 25.27 2.97
C ASP A 15 -50.83 24.94 3.60
N ILE A 16 -49.72 25.55 3.11
CA ILE A 16 -48.38 25.45 3.74
C ILE A 16 -48.41 26.00 5.17
N LYS A 17 -49.03 27.17 5.39
CA LYS A 17 -49.09 27.80 6.71
C LYS A 17 -49.94 27.00 7.72
N ASN A 18 -50.98 26.34 7.25
CA ASN A 18 -51.82 25.49 8.11
C ASN A 18 -51.20 24.13 8.44
N ASN A 19 -50.23 23.66 7.61
CA ASN A 19 -49.61 22.34 7.75
C ASN A 19 -48.06 22.46 7.80
N VAL A 20 -47.54 23.49 8.44
CA VAL A 20 -46.08 23.80 8.48
C VAL A 20 -45.27 22.63 8.98
N SER A 21 -45.72 21.91 10.01
CA SER A 21 -45.01 20.75 10.55
C SER A 21 -44.79 19.65 9.49
N GLN A 22 -45.83 19.35 8.69
CA GLN A 22 -45.73 18.35 7.63
C GLN A 22 -44.78 18.77 6.52
N PHE A 23 -44.82 20.03 6.11
CA PHE A 23 -43.90 20.57 5.10
C PHE A 23 -42.45 20.57 5.56
N ILE A 24 -42.20 20.95 6.82
CA ILE A 24 -40.86 20.91 7.43
C ILE A 24 -40.34 19.45 7.47
N THR A 25 -41.17 18.50 7.86
CA THR A 25 -40.76 17.08 7.89
C THR A 25 -40.35 16.55 6.51
N ILE A 26 -41.18 16.85 5.49
CA ILE A 26 -40.86 16.45 4.11
C ILE A 26 -39.57 17.13 3.62
N PHE A 27 -39.44 18.45 3.88
CA PHE A 27 -38.24 19.20 3.51
C PHE A 27 -36.99 18.63 4.17
N LEU A 28 -37.02 18.35 5.47
CA LEU A 28 -35.88 17.74 6.18
C LEU A 28 -35.55 16.36 5.64
N MET A 29 -36.55 15.52 5.36
CA MET A 29 -36.33 14.19 4.80
C MET A 29 -35.62 14.26 3.45
N VAL A 30 -36.08 15.12 2.52
CA VAL A 30 -35.47 15.34 1.21
C VAL A 30 -34.05 15.89 1.36
N THR A 31 -33.88 16.87 2.24
CA THR A 31 -32.58 17.50 2.51
C THR A 31 -31.56 16.46 3.01
N ILE A 32 -31.94 15.61 3.98
CA ILE A 32 -31.06 14.53 4.49
C ILE A 32 -30.69 13.56 3.37
N GLY A 33 -31.66 13.18 2.52
CA GLY A 33 -31.38 12.29 1.38
C GLY A 33 -30.37 12.88 0.40
N ILE A 34 -30.53 14.15 0.03
CA ILE A 34 -29.61 14.87 -0.86
C ILE A 34 -28.22 15.01 -0.21
N MET A 35 -28.17 15.38 1.09
CA MET A 35 -26.90 15.52 1.82
C MET A 35 -26.14 14.19 1.90
N ALA A 36 -26.83 13.08 2.19
CA ALA A 36 -26.23 11.76 2.21
C ALA A 36 -25.66 11.37 0.84
N TYR A 37 -26.43 11.55 -0.24
CA TYR A 37 -25.99 11.28 -1.60
C TYR A 37 -24.77 12.11 -1.99
N CYS A 38 -24.84 13.43 -1.81
CA CYS A 38 -23.73 14.33 -2.13
C CYS A 38 -22.49 14.05 -1.28
N GLY A 39 -22.68 13.75 0.01
CA GLY A 39 -21.58 13.41 0.92
C GLY A 39 -20.84 12.15 0.50
N ILE A 40 -21.55 11.08 0.17
CA ILE A 40 -20.96 9.82 -0.30
C ILE A 40 -20.21 10.04 -1.61
N ASN A 41 -20.79 10.75 -2.59
CA ASN A 41 -20.12 11.02 -3.85
C ASN A 41 -18.86 11.88 -3.69
N ALA A 42 -18.92 12.92 -2.85
CA ALA A 42 -17.76 13.75 -2.55
C ALA A 42 -16.65 12.96 -1.87
N TYR A 43 -16.98 12.09 -0.91
CA TYR A 43 -16.03 11.21 -0.25
C TYR A 43 -15.35 10.26 -1.25
N MET A 44 -16.14 9.54 -2.07
CA MET A 44 -15.61 8.61 -3.07
C MET A 44 -14.70 9.31 -4.08
N THR A 45 -15.12 10.47 -4.58
CA THR A 45 -14.31 11.26 -5.52
C THR A 45 -13.00 11.73 -4.87
N GLY A 46 -13.06 12.19 -3.63
CA GLY A 46 -11.88 12.62 -2.88
C GLY A 46 -10.91 11.45 -2.64
N MET A 47 -11.42 10.31 -2.23
CA MET A 47 -10.63 9.10 -2.00
C MET A 47 -9.94 8.61 -3.27
N THR A 48 -10.67 8.52 -4.40
CA THR A 48 -10.10 8.10 -5.68
C THR A 48 -9.00 9.06 -6.13
N LYS A 49 -9.23 10.37 -6.10
CA LYS A 49 -8.20 11.35 -6.47
C LYS A 49 -6.96 11.27 -5.59
N THR A 50 -7.13 11.07 -4.29
CA THR A 50 -5.99 10.93 -3.37
C THR A 50 -5.19 9.67 -3.68
N ALA A 51 -5.86 8.55 -3.95
CA ALA A 51 -5.22 7.31 -4.35
C ALA A 51 -4.46 7.48 -5.68
N ASP A 52 -5.08 8.07 -6.70
CA ASP A 52 -4.47 8.32 -8.00
C ASP A 52 -3.19 9.18 -7.88
N ILE A 53 -3.26 10.25 -7.09
CA ILE A 53 -2.10 11.11 -6.84
C ILE A 53 -1.00 10.35 -6.10
N PHE A 54 -1.36 9.54 -5.11
CA PHE A 54 -0.41 8.74 -4.35
C PHE A 54 0.31 7.72 -5.25
N TYR A 55 -0.43 6.93 -6.03
CA TYR A 55 0.14 5.95 -6.94
C TYR A 55 1.01 6.60 -8.02
N LYS A 56 0.54 7.70 -8.60
CA LYS A 56 1.29 8.44 -9.61
C LYS A 56 2.60 9.03 -9.06
N ASN A 57 2.55 9.63 -7.87
CA ASN A 57 3.74 10.24 -7.26
C ASN A 57 4.78 9.19 -6.83
N ASN A 58 4.33 7.97 -6.52
CA ASN A 58 5.21 6.86 -6.14
C ASN A 58 5.54 5.94 -7.32
N ASN A 59 5.22 6.35 -8.57
CA ASN A 59 5.51 5.60 -9.79
C ASN A 59 5.09 4.12 -9.65
N PHE A 60 3.80 3.92 -9.29
CA PHE A 60 3.29 2.57 -9.05
C PHE A 60 3.43 1.70 -10.29
N GLN A 61 3.83 0.45 -10.10
CA GLN A 61 4.08 -0.50 -11.18
C GLN A 61 2.80 -0.83 -11.94
N ASP A 62 2.90 -0.89 -13.27
CA ASP A 62 1.80 -1.34 -14.14
C ASP A 62 1.76 -2.87 -14.26
N LEU A 63 2.93 -3.53 -14.11
CA LEU A 63 3.07 -4.97 -14.26
C LEU A 63 4.03 -5.53 -13.22
N ASN A 64 3.66 -6.65 -12.61
CA ASN A 64 4.52 -7.42 -11.70
C ASN A 64 4.76 -8.80 -12.28
N LEU A 65 6.03 -9.13 -12.54
CA LEU A 65 6.47 -10.45 -12.99
C LEU A 65 7.01 -11.24 -11.81
N ILE A 66 6.37 -12.37 -11.50
CA ILE A 66 6.79 -13.25 -10.42
C ILE A 66 7.48 -14.48 -11.02
N GLY A 67 8.69 -14.72 -10.59
CA GLY A 67 9.47 -15.87 -11.05
C GLY A 67 10.63 -16.16 -10.11
N SER A 68 11.34 -17.23 -10.41
CA SER A 68 12.55 -17.59 -9.69
C SER A 68 13.77 -17.23 -10.55
N ASN A 69 14.71 -16.51 -9.96
CA ASN A 69 16.03 -16.32 -10.53
C ASN A 69 16.12 -15.36 -11.73
N PHE A 70 15.48 -14.18 -11.63
CA PHE A 70 15.71 -13.12 -12.62
C PHE A 70 17.12 -12.57 -12.52
N THR A 71 17.86 -12.66 -13.64
CA THR A 71 19.23 -12.15 -13.77
C THR A 71 19.24 -10.67 -14.20
N SER A 72 20.44 -10.07 -14.26
CA SER A 72 20.62 -8.75 -14.89
C SER A 72 20.30 -8.78 -16.38
N ASP A 73 20.64 -9.86 -17.05
CA ASP A 73 20.39 -10.02 -18.50
C ASP A 73 18.88 -10.08 -18.79
N ASP A 74 18.10 -10.76 -17.92
CA ASP A 74 16.64 -10.76 -18.04
C ASP A 74 16.05 -9.35 -17.85
N LEU A 75 16.61 -8.57 -16.93
CA LEU A 75 16.20 -7.18 -16.73
C LEU A 75 16.47 -6.33 -17.96
N ASP A 76 17.63 -6.49 -18.58
CA ASP A 76 18.01 -5.76 -19.80
C ASP A 76 17.11 -6.15 -20.99
N ILE A 77 16.77 -7.44 -21.10
CA ILE A 77 15.81 -7.91 -22.11
C ILE A 77 14.45 -7.26 -21.90
N ILE A 78 13.94 -7.23 -20.65
CA ILE A 78 12.64 -6.61 -20.33
C ILE A 78 12.66 -5.12 -20.67
N LYS A 79 13.72 -4.40 -20.32
CA LYS A 79 13.89 -2.97 -20.63
C LYS A 79 13.97 -2.68 -22.12
N SER A 80 14.36 -3.67 -22.93
CA SER A 80 14.45 -3.54 -24.39
C SER A 80 13.11 -3.73 -25.11
N ILE A 81 12.06 -4.15 -24.41
CA ILE A 81 10.72 -4.36 -25.00
C ILE A 81 10.05 -3.01 -25.25
N ASP A 82 9.47 -2.86 -26.44
CA ASP A 82 8.71 -1.63 -26.80
C ASP A 82 7.58 -1.36 -25.77
N ASN A 83 7.45 -0.10 -25.39
CA ASN A 83 6.49 0.43 -24.41
C ASN A 83 6.81 0.05 -22.92
N ILE A 84 7.96 -0.52 -22.63
CA ILE A 84 8.48 -0.61 -21.26
C ILE A 84 9.36 0.62 -21.02
N ASN A 85 8.98 1.46 -20.07
CA ASN A 85 9.75 2.66 -19.73
C ASN A 85 10.90 2.35 -18.78
N ASP A 86 10.67 1.50 -17.79
CA ASP A 86 11.68 1.05 -16.83
C ASP A 86 11.25 -0.28 -16.18
N ALA A 87 12.20 -1.00 -15.60
CA ALA A 87 11.98 -2.23 -14.86
C ALA A 87 12.99 -2.35 -13.71
N GLU A 88 12.55 -2.87 -12.57
CA GLU A 88 13.38 -3.11 -11.39
C GLU A 88 13.22 -4.54 -10.90
N ARG A 89 14.28 -5.07 -10.28
CA ARG A 89 14.23 -6.38 -9.61
C ARG A 89 14.07 -6.18 -8.12
N LYS A 90 13.26 -7.06 -7.52
CA LYS A 90 13.05 -7.12 -6.09
C LYS A 90 13.07 -8.58 -5.63
N LEU A 91 13.88 -8.92 -4.65
CA LEU A 91 13.81 -10.22 -4.00
C LEU A 91 12.96 -10.11 -2.74
N THR A 92 11.79 -10.72 -2.75
CA THR A 92 10.88 -10.71 -1.61
C THR A 92 10.81 -12.08 -0.96
N VAL A 93 11.01 -12.13 0.34
CA VAL A 93 10.98 -13.35 1.15
C VAL A 93 10.20 -13.11 2.45
N THR A 94 9.54 -14.15 2.94
CA THR A 94 8.87 -14.09 4.24
C THR A 94 9.85 -14.52 5.33
N GLY A 95 10.10 -13.62 6.27
CA GLY A 95 10.98 -13.83 7.40
C GLY A 95 10.33 -13.49 8.74
N LEU A 96 11.15 -13.40 9.77
CA LEU A 96 10.72 -13.13 11.14
C LEU A 96 11.53 -12.00 11.76
N SER A 97 10.91 -11.22 12.64
CA SER A 97 11.57 -10.26 13.51
C SER A 97 11.99 -10.90 14.84
N ASP A 98 12.56 -10.11 15.76
CA ASP A 98 13.02 -10.52 17.09
C ASP A 98 11.99 -11.31 17.88
N ASN A 99 10.75 -10.87 17.86
CA ASN A 99 9.65 -11.47 18.60
C ASN A 99 8.92 -12.57 17.82
N ASN A 100 9.57 -13.15 16.80
CA ASN A 100 9.00 -14.12 15.87
C ASN A 100 7.75 -13.61 15.13
N LYS A 101 7.61 -12.29 15.00
CA LYS A 101 6.57 -11.67 14.18
C LYS A 101 6.96 -11.73 12.71
N THR A 102 5.98 -11.89 11.85
CA THR A 102 6.22 -12.07 10.42
C THR A 102 6.61 -10.75 9.75
N LEU A 103 7.69 -10.77 8.99
CA LEU A 103 8.11 -9.67 8.13
C LEU A 103 8.18 -10.13 6.68
N LEU A 104 7.52 -9.41 5.78
CA LEU A 104 7.78 -9.53 4.36
C LEU A 104 9.02 -8.67 4.03
N ILE A 105 10.13 -9.35 3.78
CA ILE A 105 11.44 -8.74 3.59
C ILE A 105 11.69 -8.58 2.11
N SER A 106 11.91 -7.36 1.65
CA SER A 106 12.23 -7.04 0.26
C SER A 106 13.65 -6.46 0.16
N PHE A 107 14.52 -7.17 -0.56
CA PHE A 107 15.83 -6.68 -0.94
C PHE A 107 15.73 -6.01 -2.31
N ILE A 108 16.16 -4.76 -2.39
CA ILE A 108 16.02 -3.92 -3.58
C ILE A 108 17.34 -3.31 -4.03
N GLU A 109 17.48 -3.11 -5.33
CA GLU A 109 18.63 -2.44 -5.97
C GLU A 109 18.40 -0.92 -6.10
N SER A 110 17.13 -0.54 -6.24
CA SER A 110 16.69 0.86 -6.39
C SER A 110 15.28 1.03 -5.84
N ASN A 111 14.81 2.27 -5.73
CA ASN A 111 13.47 2.60 -5.26
C ASN A 111 12.84 3.62 -6.23
N ASN A 112 12.71 3.24 -7.50
CA ASN A 112 12.15 4.12 -8.55
C ASN A 112 10.76 3.67 -9.02
N ILE A 113 10.48 2.35 -8.96
CA ILE A 113 9.17 1.76 -9.30
C ILE A 113 8.50 1.29 -8.02
N SER A 114 7.19 1.52 -7.88
CA SER A 114 6.45 1.33 -6.64
C SER A 114 7.17 1.92 -5.43
N LYS A 115 7.67 3.12 -5.63
CA LYS A 115 8.53 3.81 -4.69
C LYS A 115 7.87 3.93 -3.32
N PHE A 116 8.50 3.37 -2.29
CA PHE A 116 7.99 3.57 -0.96
C PHE A 116 8.19 5.02 -0.50
N TYR A 117 7.25 5.51 0.27
CA TYR A 117 7.27 6.87 0.83
C TYR A 117 7.88 6.85 2.23
N VAL A 118 8.95 7.64 2.43
CA VAL A 118 9.58 7.79 3.74
C VAL A 118 8.81 8.79 4.58
N ILE A 119 8.27 8.33 5.71
CA ILE A 119 7.55 9.18 6.68
C ILE A 119 8.54 9.82 7.63
N LYS A 120 9.55 9.07 8.06
CA LYS A 120 10.54 9.50 9.03
C LYS A 120 11.86 8.80 8.80
N GLY A 121 12.97 9.51 8.97
CA GLY A 121 14.31 8.97 8.73
C GLY A 121 14.85 9.36 7.37
N GLU A 122 15.62 8.49 6.75
CA GLU A 122 16.37 8.76 5.54
C GLU A 122 15.79 8.08 4.32
N ASN A 123 16.01 8.71 3.14
CA ASN A 123 15.65 8.10 1.86
C ASN A 123 16.49 6.85 1.60
N PHE A 124 15.99 5.99 0.70
CA PHE A 124 16.70 4.79 0.29
C PHE A 124 18.02 5.15 -0.40
N ASP A 125 19.06 4.46 0.02
CA ASP A 125 20.38 4.45 -0.61
C ASP A 125 20.88 3.00 -0.60
N VAL A 126 21.17 2.45 -1.77
CA VAL A 126 21.64 1.07 -1.95
C VAL A 126 22.97 0.80 -1.25
N ASN A 127 23.79 1.84 -1.04
CA ASN A 127 25.09 1.73 -0.37
C ASN A 127 25.00 1.85 1.15
N LYS A 128 23.81 2.12 1.67
CA LYS A 128 23.59 2.31 3.09
C LYS A 128 23.07 1.04 3.73
N SER A 129 23.76 0.60 4.80
CA SER A 129 23.31 -0.49 5.65
C SER A 129 22.16 -0.02 6.54
N GLY A 130 21.18 -0.89 6.74
CA GLY A 130 20.03 -0.67 7.58
C GLY A 130 18.70 -1.08 6.94
N VAL A 131 17.65 -0.98 7.74
CA VAL A 131 16.31 -1.38 7.32
C VAL A 131 15.35 -0.19 7.27
N TRP A 132 14.58 -0.12 6.20
CA TRP A 132 13.40 0.74 6.06
C TRP A 132 12.18 -0.10 6.44
N LEU A 133 11.58 0.24 7.59
CA LEU A 133 10.53 -0.57 8.23
C LEU A 133 9.15 0.05 8.01
N ASP A 134 8.14 -0.79 7.81
CA ASP A 134 6.74 -0.36 7.73
C ASP A 134 6.35 0.48 8.95
N ASN A 135 5.85 1.68 8.72
CA ASN A 135 5.50 2.63 9.76
C ASN A 135 4.37 2.11 10.68
N PHE A 136 3.39 1.41 10.12
CA PHE A 136 2.29 0.87 10.94
C PHE A 136 2.77 -0.25 11.86
N TYR A 137 3.61 -1.14 11.36
CA TYR A 137 4.25 -2.19 12.15
C TYR A 137 5.15 -1.57 13.24
N ALA A 138 5.97 -0.60 12.87
CA ALA A 138 6.88 0.09 13.81
C ALA A 138 6.13 0.78 14.95
N VAL A 139 5.05 1.52 14.64
CA VAL A 139 4.21 2.18 15.66
C VAL A 139 3.57 1.16 16.60
N LYS A 140 3.03 0.06 16.07
CA LYS A 140 2.40 -0.99 16.89
C LYS A 140 3.38 -1.71 17.80
N ASN A 141 4.64 -1.83 17.37
CA ASN A 141 5.71 -2.50 18.11
C ASN A 141 6.63 -1.53 18.88
N ASN A 142 6.30 -0.22 18.93
CA ASN A 142 7.09 0.82 19.59
C ASN A 142 8.53 0.94 19.07
N ILE A 143 8.77 0.62 17.80
CA ILE A 143 10.07 0.72 17.13
C ILE A 143 10.24 2.13 16.56
N LYS A 144 11.43 2.70 16.71
CA LYS A 144 11.77 4.05 16.24
C LYS A 144 12.96 4.02 15.29
N VAL A 145 13.11 5.08 14.50
CA VAL A 145 14.33 5.31 13.72
C VAL A 145 15.53 5.38 14.69
N GLY A 146 16.54 4.58 14.39
CA GLY A 146 17.75 4.41 15.19
C GLY A 146 17.78 3.18 16.07
N ASP A 147 16.65 2.51 16.30
CA ASP A 147 16.60 1.24 17.01
C ASP A 147 17.21 0.12 16.15
N GLU A 148 17.70 -0.93 16.79
CA GLU A 148 18.19 -2.13 16.12
C GLU A 148 17.07 -3.17 16.13
N ILE A 149 16.91 -3.87 15.00
CA ILE A 149 15.99 -5.00 14.88
C ILE A 149 16.71 -6.18 14.25
N LEU A 150 16.35 -7.38 14.67
CA LEU A 150 16.81 -8.61 14.05
C LEU A 150 15.84 -9.04 12.96
N VAL A 151 16.35 -9.17 11.75
CA VAL A 151 15.61 -9.68 10.58
C VAL A 151 16.12 -11.08 10.27
N LYS A 152 15.23 -12.08 10.29
CA LYS A 152 15.59 -13.50 10.10
C LYS A 152 14.92 -14.05 8.85
N TYR A 153 15.69 -14.75 8.01
CA TYR A 153 15.17 -15.54 6.91
C TYR A 153 15.97 -16.85 6.77
N GLY A 154 15.35 -17.99 7.11
CA GLY A 154 16.08 -19.24 7.21
C GLY A 154 17.24 -19.15 8.21
N ASP A 155 18.46 -19.45 7.75
CA ASP A 155 19.68 -19.33 8.57
C ASP A 155 20.27 -17.90 8.55
N LEU A 156 19.79 -17.04 7.65
CA LEU A 156 20.23 -15.65 7.56
C LEU A 156 19.66 -14.85 8.74
N LYS A 157 20.54 -14.18 9.46
CA LYS A 157 20.21 -13.30 10.58
C LYS A 157 20.95 -11.99 10.37
N LEU A 158 20.20 -10.92 10.16
CA LEU A 158 20.72 -9.56 9.99
C LEU A 158 20.27 -8.72 11.20
N ASN A 159 21.24 -8.16 11.92
CA ASN A 159 20.97 -7.16 12.95
C ASN A 159 21.08 -5.79 12.29
N GLU A 160 19.95 -5.16 12.02
CA GLU A 160 19.90 -3.94 11.22
C GLU A 160 19.36 -2.77 12.02
N LYS A 161 19.97 -1.61 11.80
CA LYS A 161 19.47 -0.36 12.33
C LYS A 161 18.30 0.13 11.49
N VAL A 162 17.20 0.52 12.15
CA VAL A 162 16.07 1.17 11.48
C VAL A 162 16.49 2.55 11.02
N VAL A 163 16.70 2.73 9.72
CA VAL A 163 17.13 4.01 9.11
C VAL A 163 15.95 4.82 8.60
N GLY A 164 14.80 4.20 8.37
CA GLY A 164 13.60 4.90 7.95
C GLY A 164 12.31 4.16 8.31
N LEU A 165 11.25 4.93 8.52
CA LEU A 165 9.88 4.44 8.61
C LEU A 165 9.16 4.80 7.32
N ILE A 166 8.54 3.81 6.69
CA ILE A 166 8.02 3.91 5.32
C ILE A 166 6.55 3.49 5.21
N ASN A 167 5.87 4.03 4.21
CA ASN A 167 4.63 3.48 3.67
C ASN A 167 4.89 2.97 2.26
N VAL A 168 4.35 1.80 1.96
CA VAL A 168 4.61 1.07 0.71
C VAL A 168 3.34 1.04 -0.13
N PRO A 169 3.39 1.47 -1.40
CA PRO A 169 2.20 1.52 -2.26
C PRO A 169 1.69 0.14 -2.67
N ASP A 170 2.57 -0.86 -2.79
CA ASP A 170 2.22 -2.24 -3.22
C ASP A 170 1.49 -3.03 -2.13
N HIS A 171 1.59 -2.61 -0.86
CA HIS A 171 1.17 -3.40 0.29
C HIS A 171 0.19 -2.65 1.21
N ILE A 172 -0.73 -1.89 0.61
CA ILE A 172 -1.71 -1.09 1.39
C ILE A 172 -2.65 -2.00 2.20
N TYR A 173 -3.00 -3.15 1.65
CA TYR A 173 -3.96 -4.10 2.24
C TYR A 173 -3.46 -5.54 2.24
N ASP A 174 -2.20 -5.77 2.52
CA ASP A 174 -1.69 -7.13 2.64
C ASP A 174 -1.96 -7.69 4.03
N VAL A 175 -2.46 -8.91 4.05
CA VAL A 175 -2.68 -9.73 5.23
C VAL A 175 -1.61 -10.82 5.32
N LYS A 176 -1.36 -11.32 6.53
CA LYS A 176 -0.40 -12.40 6.75
C LYS A 176 -0.85 -13.72 6.12
N ASP A 177 -2.15 -13.99 6.16
CA ASP A 177 -2.80 -15.22 5.70
C ASP A 177 -4.12 -14.88 5.01
N GLU A 178 -4.50 -15.66 3.98
CA GLU A 178 -5.75 -15.47 3.25
C GLU A 178 -7.02 -15.64 4.11
N SER A 179 -6.89 -16.22 5.29
CA SER A 179 -7.99 -16.35 6.26
C SER A 179 -8.25 -15.07 7.05
N GLU A 180 -7.33 -14.11 7.04
CA GLU A 180 -7.46 -12.83 7.74
C GLU A 180 -8.25 -11.81 6.92
N LEU A 181 -9.30 -11.24 7.52
CA LEU A 181 -10.12 -10.21 6.88
C LEU A 181 -9.50 -8.81 6.97
N PHE A 182 -8.60 -8.59 7.94
CA PHE A 182 -7.95 -7.30 8.19
C PHE A 182 -6.48 -7.50 8.51
N PRO A 183 -5.59 -6.60 8.02
CA PRO A 183 -4.17 -6.66 8.33
C PRO A 183 -3.90 -6.45 9.82
N ASP A 184 -3.32 -7.44 10.50
CA ASP A 184 -2.79 -7.24 11.85
C ASP A 184 -1.35 -6.69 11.78
N ARG A 185 -1.22 -5.37 11.82
CA ARG A 185 0.07 -4.68 11.79
C ARG A 185 0.91 -4.84 13.06
N ASN A 186 0.39 -5.52 14.08
CA ASN A 186 1.19 -5.91 15.23
C ASN A 186 2.01 -7.17 14.94
N GLU A 187 1.45 -8.12 14.18
CA GLU A 187 2.05 -9.43 13.88
C GLU A 187 2.68 -9.52 12.49
N PHE A 188 2.34 -8.60 11.59
CA PHE A 188 2.79 -8.60 10.21
C PHE A 188 3.18 -7.21 9.74
N GLY A 189 4.36 -7.08 9.13
CA GLY A 189 4.89 -5.83 8.59
C GLY A 189 5.81 -6.04 7.38
N PHE A 190 6.31 -4.95 6.83
CA PHE A 190 7.22 -4.92 5.68
C PHE A 190 8.56 -4.36 6.08
N ALA A 191 9.63 -4.98 5.58
CA ALA A 191 11.01 -4.53 5.77
C ALA A 191 11.71 -4.44 4.41
N TYR A 192 12.31 -3.32 4.11
CA TYR A 192 13.09 -3.10 2.90
C TYR A 192 14.56 -2.95 3.27
N LEU A 193 15.41 -3.68 2.57
CA LEU A 193 16.87 -3.65 2.75
C LEU A 193 17.56 -3.46 1.40
N SER A 194 18.79 -2.99 1.44
CA SER A 194 19.64 -3.00 0.25
C SER A 194 19.95 -4.43 -0.19
N ILE A 195 20.01 -4.67 -1.49
CA ILE A 195 20.46 -5.95 -2.04
C ILE A 195 21.89 -6.28 -1.57
N ASN A 196 22.69 -5.28 -1.25
CA ASN A 196 24.06 -5.43 -0.76
C ASN A 196 24.15 -6.07 0.63
N GLU A 197 23.05 -6.11 1.39
CA GLU A 197 22.98 -6.79 2.69
C GLU A 197 22.90 -8.31 2.58
N ILE A 198 22.63 -8.84 1.40
CA ILE A 198 22.61 -10.30 1.18
C ILE A 198 24.04 -10.81 1.04
N PRO A 199 24.52 -11.70 1.92
CA PRO A 199 25.83 -12.30 1.78
C PRO A 199 25.96 -13.09 0.48
N GLU A 200 27.07 -12.95 -0.26
CA GLU A 200 27.31 -13.63 -1.53
C GLU A 200 27.17 -15.16 -1.46
N ASN A 201 27.60 -15.75 -0.35
CA ASN A 201 27.48 -17.17 -0.09
C ASN A 201 26.03 -17.64 -0.01
N TYR A 202 25.11 -16.77 0.45
CA TYR A 202 23.68 -17.06 0.54
C TYR A 202 23.02 -17.10 -0.84
N ILE A 203 23.37 -16.15 -1.72
CA ILE A 203 22.90 -16.14 -3.11
C ILE A 203 23.38 -17.39 -3.85
N LYS A 204 24.66 -17.75 -3.70
CA LYS A 204 25.24 -18.95 -4.31
C LYS A 204 24.58 -20.24 -3.82
N SER A 205 24.29 -20.38 -2.53
CA SER A 205 23.66 -21.58 -1.98
C SER A 205 22.22 -21.78 -2.46
N GLN A 206 21.44 -20.71 -2.57
CA GLN A 206 20.08 -20.74 -3.11
C GLN A 206 20.02 -21.14 -4.58
N VAL A 207 20.96 -20.65 -5.39
CA VAL A 207 21.08 -21.00 -6.81
C VAL A 207 21.49 -22.47 -6.99
N MET A 208 22.42 -22.97 -6.18
CA MET A 208 22.87 -24.37 -6.23
C MET A 208 21.81 -25.36 -5.76
N ASP A 209 21.00 -25.03 -4.74
CA ASP A 209 19.95 -25.93 -4.25
C ASP A 209 18.78 -26.05 -5.25
N LYS A 210 18.49 -25.01 -6.02
CA LYS A 210 17.48 -25.04 -7.11
C LYS A 210 17.95 -25.83 -8.34
N GLN A 211 19.25 -25.86 -8.65
CA GLN A 211 19.77 -26.72 -9.71
C GLN A 211 19.71 -28.22 -9.38
N LYS A 212 19.70 -28.60 -8.09
CA LYS A 212 19.52 -29.98 -7.64
C LYS A 212 18.07 -30.48 -7.71
N ARG A 213 17.09 -29.59 -7.75
CA ARG A 213 15.67 -29.95 -7.93
C ARG A 213 15.32 -29.98 -9.42
N LYS A 214 15.91 -30.89 -10.21
CA LYS A 214 15.34 -31.22 -11.52
C LYS A 214 13.98 -31.88 -11.32
N PRO A 215 12.94 -31.48 -12.08
CA PRO A 215 11.68 -32.22 -12.04
C PRO A 215 11.95 -33.64 -12.50
N ILE A 216 11.51 -34.59 -11.69
CA ILE A 216 11.41 -35.99 -12.10
C ILE A 216 10.24 -36.03 -13.09
N CYS A 217 10.52 -36.49 -14.32
CA CYS A 217 9.54 -36.75 -15.36
C CYS A 217 8.51 -37.75 -14.90
#